data_81a7f8ec75ca77ff69e600ea6c3be8d3
#
_entry.id   81a7f8ec75ca77ff69e600ea6c3be8d3
#
_cell.length_a   1.000
_cell.length_b   1.000
_cell.length_c   1.000
_cell.angle_alpha   90.00
_cell.angle_beta   90.00
_cell.angle_gamma   90.00
#
_symmetry.space_group_name_H-M   'P 1'
#
loop_
_entity.id
_entity.type
_entity.pdbx_description
1 polymer ?
#
loop_
_entity_poly.entity_id
_entity_poly.type
_entity_poly.pdbx_seq_one_letter_code
_entity_poly.pdbx_strand_id
1 'polypeptide(L)'
;MISESRNISTGLTASVSDRELIDVENPERFKAVTRSNVGATPEWQAMDEELRKGIEVVSTVLPFRTNRYVMEELIDWNAVPDDPIFRLTFPHRDMLSPEQFEQVRVNLESGDKAELDACVREIQLQLNPHPAGQMTHNVPTVGGEPVPGIQHKYDQTVLFFPAAGQTCHAYCTFCFRWAQFVGLDDMKFANKDVEQLAGYLKEHPEVTDVLFTGGDPMVMRTKVFARYVDRILEDPELAHVQTIRIGTKSVAYWPQRYVTDADADELLDCFRRIVNSGRTVAIMGHYSHPVELSTPIAREAVRRIREAGANIRMQSPLIRHVNDDPEIWAELWNTGVRLGCIPYYFFVERDTGARGYFETPLHECHRIYREAYQQVSGIARTVRGPSMSAFPGKVHVLGVQEVGGEKAFILEYLQCRRGELVRQPFFAKFDPEATWFDQLEPLTERDAPFFPGSWSELTGEAAGTVPLIIAVD
;
A
#
# COMPACT_ATOMS: atom_id res chain seq x y z
N MET A 1 -20.65 -25.19 -30.52
CA MET A 1 -20.41 -25.74 -29.15
C MET A 1 -20.49 -24.54 -28.25
N ILE A 2 -21.54 -24.49 -27.47
CA ILE A 2 -21.93 -23.36 -26.61
C ILE A 2 -21.16 -23.57 -25.30
N SER A 3 -20.33 -22.59 -24.90
CA SER A 3 -19.61 -22.60 -23.62
C SER A 3 -20.60 -22.33 -22.51
N GLU A 4 -20.68 -23.25 -21.55
CA GLU A 4 -21.45 -23.07 -20.33
C GLU A 4 -20.85 -21.94 -19.49
N SER A 5 -21.56 -20.82 -19.45
CA SER A 5 -21.32 -19.75 -18.48
C SER A 5 -21.67 -20.25 -17.08
N ARG A 6 -20.69 -20.34 -16.20
CA ARG A 6 -20.91 -20.57 -14.77
C ARG A 6 -21.65 -19.35 -14.19
N ASN A 7 -22.91 -19.56 -13.85
CA ASN A 7 -23.70 -18.64 -13.06
C ASN A 7 -23.12 -18.57 -11.65
N ILE A 8 -22.33 -17.53 -11.36
CA ILE A 8 -22.07 -17.10 -9.99
C ILE A 8 -23.34 -16.37 -9.54
N SER A 9 -24.16 -17.09 -8.78
CA SER A 9 -25.40 -16.58 -8.19
C SER A 9 -25.06 -15.44 -7.24
N THR A 10 -25.39 -14.23 -7.66
CA THR A 10 -25.36 -13.01 -6.85
C THR A 10 -26.43 -13.07 -5.76
N GLY A 11 -26.11 -13.70 -4.64
CA GLY A 11 -26.92 -13.73 -3.42
C GLY A 11 -26.74 -12.48 -2.56
N LEU A 12 -26.72 -11.27 -3.10
CA LEU A 12 -26.63 -10.02 -2.34
C LEU A 12 -27.82 -9.07 -2.61
N THR A 13 -29.04 -9.61 -2.38
CA THR A 13 -30.22 -8.78 -2.10
C THR A 13 -30.61 -8.95 -0.64
N ALA A 14 -29.71 -8.62 0.29
CA ALA A 14 -30.11 -8.42 1.68
C ALA A 14 -30.56 -6.96 1.83
N SER A 15 -31.80 -6.79 2.24
CA SER A 15 -32.38 -5.51 2.61
C SER A 15 -31.61 -4.91 3.80
N VAL A 16 -31.57 -3.59 3.90
CA VAL A 16 -30.88 -2.77 4.93
C VAL A 16 -31.40 -3.04 6.37
N SER A 17 -32.13 -4.10 6.62
CA SER A 17 -32.79 -4.37 7.90
C SER A 17 -32.09 -5.36 8.83
N ASP A 18 -31.02 -6.04 8.40
CA ASP A 18 -30.30 -6.98 9.27
C ASP A 18 -29.13 -6.28 9.95
N ARG A 19 -29.41 -5.59 11.06
CA ARG A 19 -28.40 -5.31 12.08
C ARG A 19 -28.09 -6.64 12.77
N GLU A 20 -27.19 -7.43 12.21
CA GLU A 20 -26.49 -8.42 13.01
C GLU A 20 -25.80 -7.67 14.14
N LEU A 21 -26.17 -8.00 15.37
CA LEU A 21 -25.65 -7.36 16.57
C LEU A 21 -24.15 -7.71 16.66
N ILE A 22 -23.30 -6.73 16.39
CA ILE A 22 -21.88 -6.83 16.70
C ILE A 22 -21.80 -6.99 18.22
N ASP A 23 -21.22 -8.09 18.69
CA ASP A 23 -21.03 -8.32 20.13
C ASP A 23 -20.02 -7.31 20.70
N VAL A 24 -20.53 -6.23 21.26
CA VAL A 24 -19.74 -5.17 21.89
C VAL A 24 -19.42 -5.53 23.35
N GLU A 25 -20.16 -6.46 23.96
CA GLU A 25 -19.99 -6.82 25.36
C GLU A 25 -18.74 -7.70 25.61
N ASN A 26 -18.32 -8.46 24.56
CA ASN A 26 -17.11 -9.28 24.64
C ASN A 26 -16.17 -9.02 23.45
N PRO A 27 -15.51 -7.85 23.39
CA PRO A 27 -14.71 -7.46 22.24
C PRO A 27 -13.54 -8.42 22.02
N GLU A 28 -13.41 -8.89 20.79
CA GLU A 28 -12.26 -9.67 20.38
C GLU A 28 -10.99 -8.83 20.55
N ARG A 29 -9.99 -9.39 21.23
CA ARG A 29 -8.68 -8.73 21.38
C ARG A 29 -7.78 -9.09 20.21
N PHE A 30 -7.13 -8.08 19.66
CA PHE A 30 -6.13 -8.29 18.63
C PHE A 30 -5.07 -9.33 19.04
N LYS A 31 -4.93 -10.37 18.21
CA LYS A 31 -3.88 -11.39 18.34
C LYS A 31 -3.21 -11.57 16.99
N ALA A 32 -1.92 -11.24 16.94
CA ALA A 32 -1.12 -11.51 15.76
C ALA A 32 -0.89 -13.02 15.60
N VAL A 33 -1.06 -13.49 14.38
CA VAL A 33 -0.62 -14.80 13.93
C VAL A 33 0.63 -14.60 13.07
N THR A 34 1.72 -15.21 13.50
CA THR A 34 3.05 -15.06 12.90
C THR A 34 3.67 -16.43 12.68
N ARG A 35 4.82 -16.48 12.05
CA ARG A 35 5.57 -17.72 11.87
C ARG A 35 5.77 -18.52 13.16
N SER A 36 5.90 -17.84 14.31
CA SER A 36 6.15 -18.51 15.60
C SER A 36 4.95 -19.20 16.21
N ASN A 37 3.72 -18.83 15.82
CA ASN A 37 2.51 -19.34 16.45
C ASN A 37 1.42 -19.82 15.47
N VAL A 38 1.59 -19.65 14.17
CA VAL A 38 0.64 -20.12 13.15
C VAL A 38 0.43 -21.64 13.21
N GLY A 39 1.48 -22.40 13.54
CA GLY A 39 1.43 -23.84 13.69
C GLY A 39 0.42 -24.37 14.73
N ALA A 40 -0.02 -23.51 15.65
CA ALA A 40 -1.04 -23.85 16.66
C ALA A 40 -2.49 -23.58 16.20
N THR A 41 -2.70 -23.03 14.99
CA THR A 41 -4.05 -22.73 14.49
C THR A 41 -4.67 -23.95 13.83
N PRO A 42 -6.00 -24.15 13.96
CA PRO A 42 -6.69 -25.28 13.31
C PRO A 42 -6.54 -25.27 11.79
N GLU A 43 -6.58 -24.09 11.19
CA GLU A 43 -6.48 -23.88 9.75
C GLU A 43 -5.11 -24.35 9.23
N TRP A 44 -4.03 -24.03 9.94
CA TRP A 44 -2.68 -24.52 9.61
C TRP A 44 -2.59 -26.03 9.67
N GLN A 45 -3.18 -26.65 10.71
CA GLN A 45 -3.19 -28.09 10.86
C GLN A 45 -3.98 -28.82 9.76
N ALA A 46 -5.00 -28.14 9.19
CA ALA A 46 -5.81 -28.67 8.10
C ALA A 46 -5.18 -28.52 6.70
N MET A 47 -4.17 -27.65 6.54
CA MET A 47 -3.46 -27.48 5.27
C MET A 47 -2.65 -28.73 4.92
N ASP A 48 -2.46 -28.99 3.62
CA ASP A 48 -1.52 -30.02 3.19
C ASP A 48 -0.06 -29.66 3.54
N GLU A 49 0.78 -30.69 3.57
CA GLU A 49 2.18 -30.56 4.01
C GLU A 49 3.00 -29.70 3.04
N GLU A 50 2.77 -29.83 1.74
CA GLU A 50 3.52 -29.08 0.72
C GLU A 50 3.23 -27.58 0.80
N LEU A 51 1.95 -27.22 0.99
CA LEU A 51 1.54 -25.82 1.18
C LEU A 51 2.17 -25.23 2.44
N ARG A 52 2.12 -25.95 3.58
CA ARG A 52 2.76 -25.51 4.83
C ARG A 52 4.27 -25.28 4.65
N LYS A 53 4.95 -26.24 4.00
CA LYS A 53 6.38 -26.15 3.70
C LYS A 53 6.70 -24.94 2.82
N GLY A 54 5.87 -24.67 1.82
CA GLY A 54 5.98 -23.47 0.97
C GLY A 54 5.93 -22.19 1.79
N ILE A 55 4.94 -22.06 2.68
CA ILE A 55 4.79 -20.91 3.57
C ILE A 55 5.97 -20.78 4.52
N GLU A 56 6.45 -21.88 5.11
CA GLU A 56 7.61 -21.89 6.04
C GLU A 56 8.88 -21.39 5.37
N VAL A 57 9.19 -21.88 4.17
CA VAL A 57 10.37 -21.47 3.40
C VAL A 57 10.30 -20.00 3.04
N VAL A 58 9.21 -19.56 2.41
CA VAL A 58 9.06 -18.18 1.93
C VAL A 58 8.99 -17.18 3.09
N SER A 59 8.33 -17.53 4.19
CA SER A 59 8.26 -16.66 5.39
C SER A 59 9.59 -16.54 6.14
N THR A 60 10.62 -17.29 5.74
CA THR A 60 11.98 -17.08 6.22
C THR A 60 12.65 -15.88 5.54
N VAL A 61 12.27 -15.59 4.31
CA VAL A 61 12.79 -14.47 3.48
C VAL A 61 11.89 -13.24 3.55
N LEU A 62 10.59 -13.43 3.33
CA LEU A 62 9.58 -12.37 3.29
C LEU A 62 8.80 -12.31 4.61
N PRO A 63 8.30 -11.14 5.03
CA PRO A 63 7.59 -11.02 6.29
C PRO A 63 6.25 -11.74 6.25
N PHE A 64 5.94 -12.45 7.33
CA PHE A 64 4.64 -13.09 7.53
C PHE A 64 4.00 -12.66 8.85
N ARG A 65 2.82 -12.12 8.75
CA ARG A 65 1.94 -11.79 9.87
C ARG A 65 0.50 -11.67 9.37
N THR A 66 -0.40 -12.35 10.04
CA THR A 66 -1.84 -12.19 9.87
C THR A 66 -2.51 -12.09 11.25
N ASN A 67 -3.82 -12.17 11.32
CA ASN A 67 -4.56 -12.16 12.59
C ASN A 67 -5.84 -13.02 12.46
N ARG A 68 -6.50 -13.24 13.60
CA ARG A 68 -7.68 -14.09 13.66
C ARG A 68 -8.84 -13.61 12.78
N TYR A 69 -9.12 -12.29 12.80
CA TYR A 69 -10.18 -11.72 11.97
C TYR A 69 -9.97 -12.00 10.48
N VAL A 70 -8.74 -11.82 9.97
CA VAL A 70 -8.43 -12.13 8.56
C VAL A 70 -8.65 -13.63 8.28
N MET A 71 -8.19 -14.49 9.19
CA MET A 71 -8.29 -15.95 9.00
C MET A 71 -9.71 -16.47 9.10
N GLU A 72 -10.52 -15.93 10.01
CA GLU A 72 -11.86 -16.45 10.32
C GLU A 72 -12.95 -15.80 9.48
N GLU A 73 -12.81 -14.51 9.13
CA GLU A 73 -13.87 -13.73 8.50
C GLU A 73 -13.64 -13.43 7.02
N LEU A 74 -12.37 -13.45 6.56
CA LEU A 74 -12.06 -13.00 5.20
C LEU A 74 -11.56 -14.10 4.27
N ILE A 75 -10.91 -15.14 4.78
CA ILE A 75 -10.36 -16.24 3.95
C ILE A 75 -11.44 -17.33 3.76
N ASP A 76 -11.72 -17.67 2.51
CA ASP A 76 -12.45 -18.90 2.20
C ASP A 76 -11.47 -20.09 2.15
N TRP A 77 -11.39 -20.82 3.24
CA TRP A 77 -10.49 -21.96 3.38
C TRP A 77 -10.79 -23.11 2.41
N ASN A 78 -11.97 -23.16 1.79
CA ASN A 78 -12.28 -24.14 0.75
C ASN A 78 -11.66 -23.78 -0.60
N ALA A 79 -11.33 -22.51 -0.79
CA ALA A 79 -10.69 -22.00 -2.00
C ALA A 79 -9.15 -21.92 -1.88
N VAL A 80 -8.56 -22.20 -0.72
CA VAL A 80 -7.11 -22.21 -0.50
C VAL A 80 -6.46 -23.34 -1.33
N PRO A 81 -5.34 -23.05 -2.07
CA PRO A 81 -4.47 -21.87 -2.01
C PRO A 81 -4.89 -20.70 -2.93
N ASP A 82 -6.00 -20.78 -3.64
CA ASP A 82 -6.41 -19.81 -4.66
C ASP A 82 -7.27 -18.65 -4.10
N ASP A 83 -7.64 -18.71 -2.82
CA ASP A 83 -8.37 -17.62 -2.17
C ASP A 83 -7.56 -16.29 -2.22
N PRO A 84 -8.17 -15.17 -2.67
CA PRO A 84 -7.46 -13.91 -2.85
C PRO A 84 -6.94 -13.31 -1.53
N ILE A 85 -7.65 -13.47 -0.42
CA ILE A 85 -7.21 -12.95 0.89
C ILE A 85 -6.10 -13.84 1.47
N PHE A 86 -6.17 -15.15 1.24
CA PHE A 86 -5.07 -16.04 1.56
C PHE A 86 -3.79 -15.61 0.82
N ARG A 87 -3.85 -15.40 -0.49
CA ARG A 87 -2.70 -14.92 -1.29
C ARG A 87 -2.20 -13.55 -0.86
N LEU A 88 -3.08 -12.68 -0.36
CA LEU A 88 -2.71 -11.38 0.18
C LEU A 88 -1.98 -11.44 1.51
N THR A 89 -2.16 -12.51 2.31
CA THR A 89 -1.71 -12.55 3.71
C THR A 89 -0.86 -13.77 4.08
N PHE A 90 -0.81 -14.78 3.22
CA PHE A 90 0.04 -15.96 3.38
C PHE A 90 1.05 -16.04 2.24
N PRO A 91 2.34 -16.23 2.53
CA PRO A 91 3.36 -16.41 1.51
C PRO A 91 3.09 -17.63 0.63
N HIS A 92 3.35 -17.50 -0.67
CA HIS A 92 3.26 -18.58 -1.65
C HIS A 92 4.66 -18.98 -2.14
N ARG A 93 4.89 -20.27 -2.45
CA ARG A 93 6.20 -20.74 -2.89
C ARG A 93 6.76 -19.99 -4.08
N ASP A 94 5.90 -19.60 -5.02
CA ASP A 94 6.29 -18.92 -6.27
C ASP A 94 6.61 -17.42 -6.07
N MET A 95 6.57 -16.93 -4.84
CA MET A 95 7.07 -15.59 -4.48
C MET A 95 8.61 -15.54 -4.44
N LEU A 96 9.25 -16.69 -4.50
CA LEU A 96 10.69 -16.85 -4.71
C LEU A 96 10.92 -17.60 -6.02
N SER A 97 12.07 -17.38 -6.69
CA SER A 97 12.42 -18.22 -7.82
C SER A 97 12.62 -19.68 -7.37
N PRO A 98 12.50 -20.66 -8.29
CA PRO A 98 12.75 -22.05 -7.94
C PRO A 98 14.12 -22.28 -7.27
N GLU A 99 15.15 -21.55 -7.73
CA GLU A 99 16.51 -21.62 -7.21
C GLU A 99 16.60 -21.03 -5.80
N GLN A 100 16.01 -19.83 -5.59
CA GLN A 100 15.96 -19.17 -4.28
C GLN A 100 15.19 -20.02 -3.26
N PHE A 101 14.03 -20.57 -3.68
CA PHE A 101 13.23 -21.43 -2.82
C PHE A 101 14.02 -22.65 -2.37
N GLU A 102 14.68 -23.33 -3.30
CA GLU A 102 15.47 -24.54 -3.00
C GLU A 102 16.69 -24.23 -2.11
N GLN A 103 17.38 -23.13 -2.34
CA GLN A 103 18.48 -22.69 -1.48
C GLN A 103 18.02 -22.47 -0.04
N VAL A 104 16.91 -21.74 0.17
CA VAL A 104 16.37 -21.51 1.51
C VAL A 104 15.91 -22.81 2.14
N ARG A 105 15.23 -23.70 1.39
CA ARG A 105 14.76 -24.99 1.88
C ARG A 105 15.90 -25.87 2.40
N VAL A 106 16.98 -26.00 1.62
CA VAL A 106 18.15 -26.81 1.98
C VAL A 106 18.83 -26.26 3.23
N ASN A 107 19.05 -24.94 3.29
CA ASN A 107 19.66 -24.30 4.45
C ASN A 107 18.76 -24.37 5.70
N LEU A 108 17.44 -24.30 5.54
CA LEU A 108 16.50 -24.46 6.65
C LEU A 108 16.52 -25.90 7.21
N GLU A 109 16.62 -26.92 6.34
CA GLU A 109 16.67 -28.33 6.71
C GLU A 109 18.06 -28.72 7.29
N SER A 110 19.15 -28.04 6.89
CA SER A 110 20.49 -28.29 7.45
C SER A 110 20.59 -27.95 8.94
N GLY A 111 19.78 -26.97 9.39
CA GLY A 111 19.83 -26.48 10.76
C GLY A 111 21.01 -25.53 11.05
N ASP A 112 21.87 -25.24 10.08
CA ASP A 112 22.92 -24.24 10.22
C ASP A 112 22.35 -22.84 10.09
N LYS A 113 22.23 -22.17 11.24
CA LYS A 113 21.64 -20.85 11.32
C LYS A 113 22.48 -19.80 10.60
N ALA A 114 23.80 -19.89 10.63
CA ALA A 114 24.67 -18.89 10.02
C ALA A 114 24.59 -18.94 8.48
N GLU A 115 24.59 -20.16 7.92
CA GLU A 115 24.41 -20.37 6.49
C GLU A 115 23.01 -19.94 6.02
N LEU A 116 21.96 -20.25 6.81
CA LEU A 116 20.61 -19.82 6.52
C LEU A 116 20.48 -18.28 6.53
N ASP A 117 21.00 -17.61 7.57
CA ASP A 117 20.93 -16.14 7.70
C ASP A 117 21.68 -15.46 6.53
N ALA A 118 22.84 -15.99 6.09
CA ALA A 118 23.59 -15.48 4.94
C ALA A 118 22.82 -15.66 3.62
N CYS A 119 22.27 -16.85 3.37
CA CYS A 119 21.45 -17.15 2.20
C CYS A 119 20.21 -16.25 2.13
N VAL A 120 19.48 -16.09 3.24
CA VAL A 120 18.31 -15.23 3.33
C VAL A 120 18.67 -13.79 3.05
N ARG A 121 19.78 -13.30 3.61
CA ARG A 121 20.22 -11.90 3.39
C ARG A 121 20.55 -11.64 1.91
N GLU A 122 21.24 -12.56 1.24
CA GLU A 122 21.55 -12.45 -0.18
C GLU A 122 20.27 -12.36 -1.02
N ILE A 123 19.30 -13.25 -0.79
CA ILE A 123 18.01 -13.24 -1.50
C ILE A 123 17.24 -11.96 -1.22
N GLN A 124 17.23 -11.47 0.02
CA GLN A 124 16.58 -10.22 0.39
C GLN A 124 17.16 -9.02 -0.35
N LEU A 125 18.47 -8.97 -0.58
CA LEU A 125 19.11 -7.92 -1.38
C LEU A 125 18.71 -8.02 -2.86
N GLN A 126 18.61 -9.22 -3.42
CA GLN A 126 18.14 -9.42 -4.80
C GLN A 126 16.67 -8.99 -4.99
N LEU A 127 15.81 -9.23 -3.99
CA LEU A 127 14.40 -8.84 -4.01
C LEU A 127 14.16 -7.34 -3.77
N ASN A 128 15.19 -6.59 -3.38
CA ASN A 128 15.10 -5.16 -3.08
C ASN A 128 16.10 -4.34 -3.93
N PRO A 129 15.92 -4.28 -5.26
CA PRO A 129 16.88 -3.67 -6.18
C PRO A 129 17.01 -2.14 -6.02
N HIS A 130 16.04 -1.47 -5.38
CA HIS A 130 15.98 -0.01 -5.23
C HIS A 130 15.83 0.44 -3.77
N PRO A 131 16.69 0.01 -2.83
CA PRO A 131 16.55 0.37 -1.42
C PRO A 131 16.72 1.86 -1.15
N ALA A 132 17.57 2.53 -1.92
CA ALA A 132 18.01 3.90 -1.69
C ALA A 132 16.94 4.96 -1.97
N GLY A 133 16.09 4.78 -2.99
CA GLY A 133 15.11 5.80 -3.39
C GLY A 133 14.10 6.16 -2.29
N GLN A 134 13.81 5.24 -1.38
CA GLN A 134 12.91 5.48 -0.26
C GLN A 134 13.61 6.10 0.95
N MET A 135 14.92 5.87 1.11
CA MET A 135 15.70 6.25 2.28
C MET A 135 16.47 7.56 2.09
N THR A 136 16.69 8.01 0.84
CA THR A 136 17.58 9.12 0.54
C THR A 136 16.88 10.25 -0.21
N HIS A 137 16.44 10.03 -1.45
CA HIS A 137 15.99 11.09 -2.36
C HIS A 137 14.75 11.88 -1.90
N ASN A 138 13.96 11.34 -0.97
CA ASN A 138 12.77 12.02 -0.46
C ASN A 138 12.95 12.51 0.98
N VAL A 139 14.08 12.21 1.61
CA VAL A 139 14.36 12.60 3.00
C VAL A 139 14.88 14.03 3.02
N PRO A 140 14.17 14.98 3.65
CA PRO A 140 14.62 16.36 3.73
C PRO A 140 15.77 16.52 4.72
N THR A 141 16.46 17.66 4.62
CA THR A 141 17.49 18.04 5.58
C THR A 141 17.07 19.29 6.35
N VAL A 142 17.43 19.36 7.63
CA VAL A 142 17.31 20.57 8.46
C VAL A 142 18.70 20.88 9.02
N GLY A 143 19.18 22.08 8.77
CA GLY A 143 20.54 22.48 9.16
C GLY A 143 21.66 21.65 8.51
N GLY A 144 21.39 21.00 7.38
CA GLY A 144 22.32 20.11 6.69
C GLY A 144 22.27 18.65 7.13
N GLU A 145 21.49 18.32 8.16
CA GLU A 145 21.35 16.96 8.66
C GLU A 145 20.03 16.33 8.16
N PRO A 146 20.04 15.06 7.68
CA PRO A 146 18.83 14.36 7.26
C PRO A 146 17.82 14.25 8.41
N VAL A 147 16.52 14.41 8.11
CA VAL A 147 15.43 14.23 9.06
C VAL A 147 14.78 12.85 8.84
N PRO A 148 15.21 11.80 9.55
CA PRO A 148 14.68 10.46 9.36
C PRO A 148 13.21 10.40 9.73
N GLY A 149 12.44 9.57 9.00
CA GLY A 149 11.00 9.40 9.23
C GLY A 149 10.13 10.52 8.67
N ILE A 150 10.70 11.45 7.89
CA ILE A 150 9.98 12.42 7.06
C ILE A 150 10.38 12.20 5.59
N GLN A 151 9.39 12.16 4.70
CA GLN A 151 9.60 12.22 3.26
C GLN A 151 8.85 13.39 2.66
N HIS A 152 9.54 14.23 1.90
CA HIS A 152 8.98 15.40 1.23
C HIS A 152 9.34 15.35 -0.26
N LYS A 153 8.46 14.72 -1.04
CA LYS A 153 8.65 14.55 -2.50
C LYS A 153 7.98 15.64 -3.33
N TYR A 154 6.86 16.18 -2.85
CA TYR A 154 6.04 17.17 -3.54
C TYR A 154 5.73 18.30 -2.57
N ASP A 155 5.88 19.54 -3.00
CA ASP A 155 5.83 20.74 -2.18
C ASP A 155 4.68 20.79 -1.15
N GLN A 156 3.48 20.31 -1.53
CA GLN A 156 2.30 20.43 -0.69
C GLN A 156 2.09 19.27 0.29
N THR A 157 2.91 18.19 0.19
CA THR A 157 2.64 16.95 0.94
C THR A 157 3.87 16.38 1.60
N VAL A 158 3.80 16.23 2.90
CA VAL A 158 4.80 15.51 3.72
C VAL A 158 4.23 14.16 4.14
N LEU A 159 5.05 13.11 4.02
CA LEU A 159 4.82 11.80 4.61
C LEU A 159 5.57 11.73 5.94
N PHE A 160 4.88 11.33 6.99
CA PHE A 160 5.45 11.12 8.30
C PHE A 160 5.32 9.66 8.75
N PHE A 161 6.40 9.10 9.27
CA PHE A 161 6.55 7.70 9.63
C PHE A 161 6.71 7.57 11.15
N PRO A 162 5.62 7.57 11.93
CA PRO A 162 5.71 7.47 13.39
C PRO A 162 6.33 6.14 13.82
N ALA A 163 7.32 6.16 14.71
CA ALA A 163 8.04 4.97 15.14
C ALA A 163 7.12 3.91 15.76
N ALA A 164 6.09 4.33 16.50
CA ALA A 164 5.11 3.42 17.08
C ALA A 164 4.14 2.80 16.05
N GLY A 165 4.11 3.31 14.82
CA GLY A 165 3.30 2.84 13.69
C GLY A 165 4.04 1.95 12.70
N GLN A 166 5.24 1.45 13.03
CA GLN A 166 6.08 0.69 12.08
C GLN A 166 5.81 -0.82 12.09
N THR A 167 4.58 -1.23 12.34
CA THR A 167 4.07 -2.60 12.14
C THR A 167 2.66 -2.52 11.58
N CYS A 168 2.06 -3.67 11.21
CA CYS A 168 0.70 -3.76 10.69
C CYS A 168 -0.11 -4.78 11.46
N HIS A 169 -1.43 -4.74 11.34
CA HIS A 169 -2.32 -5.78 11.87
C HIS A 169 -2.15 -7.11 11.11
N ALA A 170 -1.93 -7.04 9.78
CA ALA A 170 -1.43 -8.14 8.95
C ALA A 170 -0.48 -7.57 7.89
N TYR A 171 0.51 -8.33 7.47
CA TYR A 171 1.39 -7.94 6.37
C TYR A 171 0.80 -8.39 5.04
N CYS A 172 0.77 -7.47 4.10
CA CYS A 172 0.46 -7.81 2.71
C CYS A 172 1.67 -8.49 2.08
N THR A 173 1.47 -9.59 1.38
CA THR A 173 2.55 -10.34 0.70
C THR A 173 3.21 -9.54 -0.43
N PHE A 174 2.49 -8.56 -0.99
CA PHE A 174 2.98 -7.61 -2.00
C PHE A 174 3.55 -6.30 -1.40
N CYS A 175 3.76 -6.22 -0.07
CA CYS A 175 4.13 -4.97 0.58
C CYS A 175 5.46 -4.42 0.07
N PHE A 176 5.45 -3.25 -0.58
CA PHE A 176 6.69 -2.60 -1.06
C PHE A 176 7.63 -2.11 0.06
N ARG A 177 7.18 -2.14 1.32
CA ARG A 177 7.96 -1.86 2.51
C ARG A 177 8.40 -3.12 3.25
N TRP A 178 8.27 -4.28 2.64
CA TRP A 178 8.56 -5.57 3.25
C TRP A 178 9.93 -5.63 3.93
N ALA A 179 10.95 -5.01 3.35
CA ALA A 179 12.32 -4.99 3.87
C ALA A 179 12.43 -4.43 5.29
N GLN A 180 11.53 -3.51 5.68
CA GLN A 180 11.51 -2.93 7.05
C GLN A 180 11.04 -3.93 8.11
N PHE A 181 10.38 -5.02 7.71
CA PHE A 181 9.77 -6.00 8.62
C PHE A 181 10.57 -7.29 8.79
N VAL A 182 11.66 -7.45 8.05
CA VAL A 182 12.51 -8.66 8.07
C VAL A 182 13.85 -8.47 8.82
N GLY A 183 13.97 -7.42 9.64
CA GLY A 183 15.15 -7.22 10.49
C GLY A 183 16.35 -6.58 9.78
N LEU A 184 16.15 -5.99 8.61
CA LEU A 184 17.16 -5.17 7.95
C LEU A 184 17.24 -3.82 8.68
N ASP A 185 18.10 -3.71 9.71
CA ASP A 185 18.21 -2.51 10.57
C ASP A 185 18.48 -1.25 9.77
N ASP A 186 19.27 -1.34 8.71
CA ASP A 186 19.59 -0.24 7.79
C ASP A 186 18.37 0.28 7.02
N MET A 187 17.25 -0.47 7.01
CA MET A 187 16.01 -0.12 6.32
C MET A 187 14.95 0.47 7.26
N LYS A 188 15.26 0.65 8.54
CA LYS A 188 14.33 1.27 9.50
C LYS A 188 14.24 2.76 9.26
N PHE A 189 13.07 3.20 8.81
CA PHE A 189 12.76 4.59 8.54
C PHE A 189 11.58 5.03 9.40
N ALA A 190 11.85 5.74 10.50
CA ALA A 190 10.81 6.13 11.45
C ALA A 190 11.27 7.32 12.31
N ASN A 191 10.28 8.07 12.83
CA ASN A 191 10.49 9.18 13.74
C ASN A 191 9.55 9.08 14.95
N LYS A 192 10.05 9.42 16.13
CA LYS A 192 9.25 9.48 17.37
C LYS A 192 9.08 10.91 17.90
N ASP A 193 9.76 11.87 17.28
CA ASP A 193 9.84 13.23 17.77
C ASP A 193 8.72 14.09 17.17
N VAL A 194 7.77 14.47 18.03
CA VAL A 194 6.63 15.32 17.66
C VAL A 194 7.09 16.74 17.33
N GLU A 195 8.09 17.26 18.08
CA GLU A 195 8.60 18.63 17.89
C GLU A 195 9.42 18.73 16.59
N GLN A 196 10.12 17.68 16.21
CA GLN A 196 10.83 17.66 14.92
C GLN A 196 9.85 17.75 13.75
N LEU A 197 8.71 17.03 13.79
CA LEU A 197 7.66 17.17 12.78
C LEU A 197 7.11 18.61 12.78
N ALA A 198 6.75 19.15 13.95
CA ALA A 198 6.21 20.50 14.06
C ALA A 198 7.20 21.57 13.60
N GLY A 199 8.46 21.45 13.96
CA GLY A 199 9.54 22.34 13.50
C GLY A 199 9.70 22.31 11.99
N TYR A 200 9.74 21.11 11.40
CA TYR A 200 9.80 20.95 9.95
C TYR A 200 8.63 21.63 9.23
N LEU A 201 7.40 21.40 9.72
CA LEU A 201 6.20 22.00 9.11
C LEU A 201 6.17 23.54 9.22
N LYS A 202 6.74 24.13 10.28
CA LYS A 202 6.85 25.59 10.44
C LYS A 202 7.81 26.22 9.40
N GLU A 203 8.90 25.50 9.08
CA GLU A 203 9.85 25.94 8.07
C GLU A 203 9.34 25.78 6.63
N HIS A 204 8.24 25.00 6.45
CA HIS A 204 7.64 24.63 5.17
C HIS A 204 6.16 24.99 5.07
N PRO A 205 5.82 26.29 4.98
CA PRO A 205 4.42 26.75 4.92
C PRO A 205 3.69 26.33 3.63
N GLU A 206 4.39 25.89 2.60
CA GLU A 206 3.84 25.28 1.39
C GLU A 206 3.20 23.91 1.65
N VAL A 207 3.57 23.22 2.75
CA VAL A 207 3.02 21.92 3.13
C VAL A 207 1.63 22.08 3.73
N THR A 208 0.61 21.81 2.96
CA THR A 208 -0.80 21.90 3.41
C THR A 208 -1.37 20.54 3.82
N ASP A 209 -0.61 19.45 3.65
CA ASP A 209 -1.10 18.07 3.75
C ASP A 209 -0.03 17.18 4.40
N VAL A 210 -0.37 16.58 5.53
CA VAL A 210 0.48 15.62 6.24
C VAL A 210 -0.13 14.24 6.16
N LEU A 211 0.61 13.29 5.57
CA LEU A 211 0.23 11.88 5.49
C LEU A 211 0.98 11.04 6.53
N PHE A 212 0.29 10.62 7.58
CA PHE A 212 0.79 9.59 8.50
C PHE A 212 0.77 8.24 7.80
N THR A 213 1.91 7.55 7.79
CA THR A 213 2.10 6.27 7.10
C THR A 213 3.20 5.46 7.80
N GLY A 214 3.65 4.35 7.23
CA GLY A 214 4.71 3.53 7.84
C GLY A 214 4.47 2.06 7.58
N GLY A 215 4.45 1.23 8.62
CA GLY A 215 3.71 -0.02 8.62
C GLY A 215 2.23 0.31 8.52
N ASP A 216 1.60 0.55 9.66
CA ASP A 216 0.24 1.08 9.71
C ASP A 216 0.10 2.01 10.93
N PRO A 217 -0.17 3.32 10.75
CA PRO A 217 -0.30 4.25 11.87
C PRO A 217 -1.41 3.87 12.85
N MET A 218 -2.42 3.11 12.41
CA MET A 218 -3.55 2.72 13.25
C MET A 218 -3.26 1.57 14.20
N VAL A 219 -2.07 0.98 14.18
CA VAL A 219 -1.60 0.09 15.27
C VAL A 219 -1.22 0.87 16.53
N MET A 220 -1.00 2.17 16.42
CA MET A 220 -0.72 3.02 17.58
C MET A 220 -1.95 3.10 18.48
N ARG A 221 -1.70 3.16 19.79
CA ARG A 221 -2.74 3.59 20.73
C ARG A 221 -3.15 5.02 20.42
N THR A 222 -4.43 5.33 20.57
CA THR A 222 -4.97 6.65 20.22
C THR A 222 -4.22 7.79 20.90
N LYS A 223 -3.87 7.66 22.16
CA LYS A 223 -3.09 8.68 22.90
C LYS A 223 -1.72 9.00 22.29
N VAL A 224 -1.11 8.04 21.57
CA VAL A 224 0.17 8.26 20.88
C VAL A 224 -0.06 9.02 19.60
N PHE A 225 -1.07 8.63 18.81
CA PHE A 225 -1.46 9.33 17.60
C PHE A 225 -1.93 10.75 17.88
N ALA A 226 -2.77 10.92 18.90
CA ALA A 226 -3.32 12.21 19.32
C ALA A 226 -2.23 13.24 19.65
N ARG A 227 -1.08 12.85 20.21
CA ARG A 227 0.02 13.78 20.47
C ARG A 227 0.52 14.50 19.23
N TYR A 228 0.62 13.81 18.09
CA TYR A 228 1.00 14.42 16.83
C TYR A 228 -0.11 15.34 16.31
N VAL A 229 -1.36 14.88 16.40
CA VAL A 229 -2.52 15.64 15.97
C VAL A 229 -2.67 16.91 16.81
N ASP A 230 -2.68 16.79 18.14
CA ASP A 230 -2.89 17.93 19.05
C ASP A 230 -1.79 18.97 18.85
N ARG A 231 -0.54 18.54 18.64
CA ARG A 231 0.58 19.46 18.36
C ARG A 231 0.36 20.29 17.07
N ILE A 232 -0.24 19.66 16.05
CA ILE A 232 -0.58 20.38 14.82
C ILE A 232 -1.79 21.29 15.01
N LEU A 233 -2.77 20.87 15.81
CA LEU A 233 -4.01 21.64 16.01
C LEU A 233 -3.82 22.85 16.92
N GLU A 234 -2.97 22.74 17.95
CA GLU A 234 -2.79 23.73 19.01
C GLU A 234 -1.79 24.84 18.61
N ASP A 235 -0.93 24.61 17.62
CA ASP A 235 0.07 25.58 17.19
C ASP A 235 -0.45 26.50 16.07
N PRO A 236 -0.61 27.82 16.35
CA PRO A 236 -1.08 28.78 15.33
C PRO A 236 -0.16 28.89 14.10
N GLU A 237 1.16 28.61 14.27
CA GLU A 237 2.12 28.64 13.15
C GLU A 237 1.90 27.49 12.19
N LEU A 238 1.14 26.44 12.58
CA LEU A 238 0.77 25.29 11.76
C LEU A 238 -0.65 25.41 11.15
N ALA A 239 -1.23 26.62 11.12
CA ALA A 239 -2.55 26.85 10.53
C ALA A 239 -2.61 26.55 9.01
N HIS A 240 -1.47 26.57 8.31
CA HIS A 240 -1.35 26.22 6.90
C HIS A 240 -1.55 24.71 6.63
N VAL A 241 -1.35 23.85 7.63
CA VAL A 241 -1.65 22.40 7.52
C VAL A 241 -3.17 22.22 7.54
N GLN A 242 -3.77 21.99 6.38
CA GLN A 242 -5.23 21.91 6.21
C GLN A 242 -5.76 20.48 6.21
N THR A 243 -4.89 19.50 5.89
CA THR A 243 -5.30 18.10 5.73
C THR A 243 -4.39 17.17 6.52
N ILE A 244 -5.01 16.29 7.30
CA ILE A 244 -4.33 15.16 7.95
C ILE A 244 -4.82 13.89 7.27
N ARG A 245 -3.91 13.17 6.63
CA ARG A 245 -4.18 11.88 6.00
C ARG A 245 -3.58 10.74 6.81
N ILE A 246 -4.24 9.59 6.78
CA ILE A 246 -3.84 8.38 7.46
C ILE A 246 -3.84 7.23 6.45
N GLY A 247 -2.66 6.77 6.06
CA GLY A 247 -2.50 5.61 5.19
C GLY A 247 -2.61 4.33 6.00
N THR A 248 -3.67 3.55 5.80
CA THR A 248 -3.93 2.37 6.62
C THR A 248 -4.64 1.26 5.86
N LYS A 249 -4.35 0.02 6.23
CA LYS A 249 -5.10 -1.17 5.85
C LYS A 249 -5.88 -1.77 7.04
N SER A 250 -5.85 -1.13 8.22
CA SER A 250 -6.65 -1.57 9.37
C SER A 250 -8.15 -1.55 9.12
N VAL A 251 -8.63 -0.66 8.24
CA VAL A 251 -10.03 -0.64 7.78
C VAL A 251 -10.47 -1.95 7.11
N ALA A 252 -9.51 -2.72 6.56
CA ALA A 252 -9.74 -4.02 5.95
C ALA A 252 -9.31 -5.17 6.86
N TYR A 253 -8.16 -5.06 7.55
CA TYR A 253 -7.56 -6.18 8.27
C TYR A 253 -7.78 -6.17 9.78
N TRP A 254 -8.28 -5.08 10.35
CA TRP A 254 -8.67 -4.97 11.76
C TRP A 254 -9.70 -3.83 11.96
N PRO A 255 -10.92 -3.94 11.40
CA PRO A 255 -11.98 -2.94 11.54
C PRO A 255 -12.41 -2.73 13.00
N GLN A 256 -12.15 -3.70 13.89
CA GLN A 256 -12.31 -3.60 15.34
C GLN A 256 -11.63 -2.34 15.90
N ARG A 257 -10.54 -1.87 15.26
CA ARG A 257 -9.83 -0.63 15.60
C ARG A 257 -10.75 0.57 15.73
N TYR A 258 -11.84 0.58 14.98
CA TYR A 258 -12.81 1.69 14.92
C TYR A 258 -14.15 1.35 15.60
N VAL A 259 -14.35 0.12 16.08
CA VAL A 259 -15.63 -0.36 16.60
C VAL A 259 -15.53 -0.86 18.03
N THR A 260 -14.67 -1.85 18.28
CA THR A 260 -14.62 -2.60 19.55
C THR A 260 -13.32 -2.49 20.32
N ASP A 261 -12.23 -1.98 19.74
CA ASP A 261 -10.99 -1.73 20.48
C ASP A 261 -11.25 -0.75 21.64
N ALA A 262 -10.57 -0.96 22.76
CA ALA A 262 -10.81 -0.22 23.99
C ALA A 262 -10.66 1.31 23.88
N ASP A 263 -9.92 1.79 22.87
CA ASP A 263 -9.70 3.22 22.59
C ASP A 263 -10.31 3.64 21.22
N ALA A 264 -11.29 2.86 20.70
CA ALA A 264 -11.95 3.14 19.42
C ALA A 264 -12.70 4.48 19.44
N ASP A 265 -13.45 4.75 20.51
CA ASP A 265 -14.19 6.01 20.66
C ASP A 265 -13.26 7.21 20.78
N GLU A 266 -12.15 7.07 21.53
CA GLU A 266 -11.12 8.11 21.66
C GLU A 266 -10.49 8.44 20.29
N LEU A 267 -10.29 7.42 19.44
CA LEU A 267 -9.76 7.61 18.09
C LEU A 267 -10.74 8.40 17.21
N LEU A 268 -12.02 8.05 17.24
CA LEU A 268 -13.05 8.77 16.50
C LEU A 268 -13.24 10.20 17.03
N ASP A 269 -13.10 10.42 18.32
CA ASP A 269 -13.10 11.77 18.92
C ASP A 269 -11.88 12.57 18.46
N CYS A 270 -10.73 11.94 18.28
CA CYS A 270 -9.56 12.58 17.68
C CYS A 270 -9.86 13.06 16.25
N PHE A 271 -10.54 12.23 15.43
CA PHE A 271 -10.98 12.65 14.08
C PHE A 271 -11.98 13.82 14.14
N ARG A 272 -12.96 13.79 15.05
CA ARG A 272 -13.91 14.90 15.26
C ARG A 272 -13.19 16.19 15.62
N ARG A 273 -12.16 16.14 16.47
CA ARG A 273 -11.37 17.34 16.84
C ARG A 273 -10.66 17.93 15.62
N ILE A 274 -10.09 17.12 14.74
CA ILE A 274 -9.48 17.59 13.49
C ILE A 274 -10.54 18.30 12.64
N VAL A 275 -11.70 17.68 12.44
CA VAL A 275 -12.79 18.24 11.62
C VAL A 275 -13.33 19.54 12.25
N ASN A 276 -13.55 19.56 13.56
CA ASN A 276 -14.05 20.74 14.28
C ASN A 276 -13.07 21.92 14.29
N SER A 277 -11.78 21.67 14.07
CA SER A 277 -10.76 22.72 13.89
C SER A 277 -10.81 23.38 12.50
N GLY A 278 -11.72 22.93 11.61
CA GLY A 278 -11.82 23.38 10.23
C GLY A 278 -10.89 22.65 9.26
N ARG A 279 -10.17 21.64 9.72
CA ARG A 279 -9.27 20.82 8.90
C ARG A 279 -9.96 19.57 8.38
N THR A 280 -9.39 18.98 7.35
CA THR A 280 -9.87 17.71 6.78
C THR A 280 -9.08 16.53 7.35
N VAL A 281 -9.77 15.45 7.73
CA VAL A 281 -9.15 14.14 7.96
C VAL A 281 -9.58 13.17 6.88
N ALA A 282 -8.60 12.49 6.26
CA ALA A 282 -8.84 11.52 5.20
C ALA A 282 -8.12 10.20 5.50
N ILE A 283 -8.89 9.14 5.61
CA ILE A 283 -8.39 7.77 5.68
C ILE A 283 -8.05 7.33 4.24
N MET A 284 -6.77 7.11 3.99
CA MET A 284 -6.30 6.49 2.75
C MET A 284 -6.42 4.99 2.92
N GLY A 285 -7.66 4.50 2.75
CA GLY A 285 -8.04 3.12 3.01
C GLY A 285 -7.53 2.18 1.92
N HIS A 286 -6.69 1.23 2.32
CA HIS A 286 -6.16 0.25 1.41
C HIS A 286 -7.10 -0.94 1.33
N TYR A 287 -7.83 -1.07 0.22
CA TYR A 287 -8.74 -2.17 -0.08
C TYR A 287 -8.35 -2.83 -1.39
N SER A 288 -8.01 -4.11 -1.35
CA SER A 288 -7.54 -4.88 -2.50
C SER A 288 -8.61 -5.79 -3.11
N HIS A 289 -9.64 -6.16 -2.33
CA HIS A 289 -10.68 -7.08 -2.76
C HIS A 289 -12.04 -6.72 -2.13
N PRO A 290 -13.19 -6.94 -2.81
CA PRO A 290 -14.54 -6.66 -2.25
C PRO A 290 -14.84 -7.37 -0.93
N VAL A 291 -14.31 -8.55 -0.71
CA VAL A 291 -14.46 -9.33 0.54
C VAL A 291 -14.05 -8.52 1.77
N GLU A 292 -13.06 -7.64 1.66
CA GLU A 292 -12.61 -6.77 2.75
C GLU A 292 -13.68 -5.76 3.23
N LEU A 293 -14.76 -5.57 2.47
CA LEU A 293 -15.93 -4.75 2.81
C LEU A 293 -17.20 -5.57 3.09
N SER A 294 -17.11 -6.91 3.13
CA SER A 294 -18.28 -7.78 3.21
C SER A 294 -18.81 -7.95 4.64
N THR A 295 -17.94 -7.91 5.65
CA THR A 295 -18.29 -8.20 7.03
C THR A 295 -19.09 -7.08 7.69
N PRO A 296 -20.01 -7.39 8.63
CA PRO A 296 -20.76 -6.38 9.37
C PRO A 296 -19.86 -5.39 10.09
N ILE A 297 -18.77 -5.86 10.72
CA ILE A 297 -17.86 -4.99 11.46
C ILE A 297 -17.04 -4.05 10.54
N ALA A 298 -16.66 -4.49 9.34
CA ALA A 298 -16.00 -3.62 8.36
C ALA A 298 -16.93 -2.49 7.90
N ARG A 299 -18.20 -2.79 7.64
CA ARG A 299 -19.23 -1.80 7.28
C ARG A 299 -19.51 -0.84 8.43
N GLU A 300 -19.57 -1.34 9.66
CA GLU A 300 -19.74 -0.50 10.85
C GLU A 300 -18.53 0.43 11.07
N ALA A 301 -17.31 -0.07 10.87
CA ALA A 301 -16.10 0.77 10.93
C ALA A 301 -16.16 1.92 9.92
N VAL A 302 -16.54 1.63 8.66
CA VAL A 302 -16.73 2.65 7.63
C VAL A 302 -17.79 3.68 8.07
N ARG A 303 -18.94 3.23 8.60
CA ARG A 303 -20.00 4.11 9.08
C ARG A 303 -19.50 5.06 10.18
N ARG A 304 -18.84 4.50 11.21
CA ARG A 304 -18.33 5.26 12.36
C ARG A 304 -17.25 6.28 11.99
N ILE A 305 -16.31 5.88 11.11
CA ILE A 305 -15.29 6.80 10.58
C ILE A 305 -15.94 7.99 9.87
N ARG A 306 -16.95 7.74 9.02
CA ARG A 306 -17.67 8.79 8.30
C ARG A 306 -18.49 9.68 9.22
N GLU A 307 -19.13 9.12 10.23
CA GLU A 307 -19.86 9.89 11.25
C GLU A 307 -18.94 10.77 12.11
N ALA A 308 -17.69 10.39 12.25
CA ALA A 308 -16.67 11.24 12.85
C ALA A 308 -16.20 12.38 11.91
N GLY A 309 -16.74 12.47 10.69
CA GLY A 309 -16.44 13.49 9.70
C GLY A 309 -15.22 13.18 8.81
N ALA A 310 -14.62 12.00 8.95
CA ALA A 310 -13.50 11.59 8.12
C ALA A 310 -13.95 11.07 6.75
N ASN A 311 -13.22 11.41 5.69
CA ASN A 311 -13.40 10.85 4.37
C ASN A 311 -12.57 9.56 4.23
N ILE A 312 -13.14 8.52 3.59
CA ILE A 312 -12.39 7.32 3.25
C ILE A 312 -12.12 7.31 1.74
N ARG A 313 -10.85 7.34 1.37
CA ARG A 313 -10.38 7.28 0.00
C ARG A 313 -9.75 5.91 -0.26
N MET A 314 -10.37 5.14 -1.15
CA MET A 314 -9.97 3.76 -1.44
C MET A 314 -8.82 3.73 -2.44
N GLN A 315 -7.80 2.94 -2.13
CA GLN A 315 -6.66 2.74 -3.03
C GLN A 315 -6.11 1.32 -2.91
N SER A 316 -5.59 0.79 -3.99
CA SER A 316 -4.85 -0.47 -4.03
C SER A 316 -4.03 -0.58 -5.32
N PRO A 317 -2.96 -1.38 -5.36
CA PRO A 317 -2.38 -1.82 -6.62
C PRO A 317 -3.22 -2.92 -7.26
N LEU A 318 -3.05 -3.06 -8.58
CA LEU A 318 -3.39 -4.28 -9.30
C LEU A 318 -2.38 -5.35 -8.91
N ILE A 319 -2.88 -6.50 -8.49
CA ILE A 319 -2.08 -7.60 -7.95
C ILE A 319 -2.52 -8.88 -8.65
N ARG A 320 -1.63 -9.43 -9.49
CA ARG A 320 -1.91 -10.70 -10.17
C ARG A 320 -2.30 -11.78 -9.15
N HIS A 321 -3.23 -12.64 -9.49
CA HIS A 321 -3.82 -13.69 -8.65
C HIS A 321 -4.77 -13.21 -7.54
N VAL A 322 -4.98 -11.91 -7.40
CA VAL A 322 -5.83 -11.35 -6.34
C VAL A 322 -6.97 -10.52 -6.89
N ASN A 323 -6.64 -9.54 -7.74
CA ASN A 323 -7.62 -8.60 -8.29
C ASN A 323 -7.32 -8.26 -9.76
N ASP A 324 -6.73 -9.19 -10.49
CA ASP A 324 -6.39 -9.08 -11.92
C ASP A 324 -7.59 -9.33 -12.85
N ASP A 325 -8.79 -9.08 -12.35
CA ASP A 325 -10.07 -9.15 -13.07
C ASP A 325 -10.80 -7.79 -12.98
N PRO A 326 -11.27 -7.21 -14.09
CA PRO A 326 -12.01 -5.97 -14.10
C PRO A 326 -13.33 -6.02 -13.28
N GLU A 327 -13.98 -7.16 -13.17
CA GLU A 327 -15.21 -7.32 -12.38
C GLU A 327 -14.95 -7.13 -10.89
N ILE A 328 -13.83 -7.61 -10.38
CA ILE A 328 -13.41 -7.43 -8.98
C ILE A 328 -13.27 -5.94 -8.66
N TRP A 329 -12.64 -5.16 -9.53
CA TRP A 329 -12.48 -3.72 -9.34
C TRP A 329 -13.81 -2.97 -9.44
N ALA A 330 -14.65 -3.32 -10.40
CA ALA A 330 -15.97 -2.73 -10.52
C ALA A 330 -16.82 -2.99 -9.27
N GLU A 331 -16.81 -4.20 -8.75
CA GLU A 331 -17.51 -4.56 -7.50
C GLU A 331 -16.92 -3.81 -6.30
N LEU A 332 -15.58 -3.77 -6.18
CA LEU A 332 -14.90 -3.07 -5.10
C LEU A 332 -15.27 -1.58 -5.06
N TRP A 333 -15.23 -0.89 -6.21
CA TRP A 333 -15.58 0.53 -6.29
C TRP A 333 -17.06 0.77 -6.04
N ASN A 334 -17.95 -0.05 -6.61
CA ASN A 334 -19.40 0.07 -6.39
C ASN A 334 -19.76 -0.20 -4.93
N THR A 335 -19.16 -1.22 -4.30
CA THR A 335 -19.37 -1.52 -2.89
C THR A 335 -18.87 -0.40 -1.99
N GLY A 336 -17.67 0.11 -2.26
CA GLY A 336 -17.13 1.25 -1.54
C GLY A 336 -18.02 2.49 -1.62
N VAL A 337 -18.51 2.83 -2.83
CA VAL A 337 -19.41 3.98 -3.02
C VAL A 337 -20.73 3.79 -2.28
N ARG A 338 -21.32 2.58 -2.30
CA ARG A 338 -22.53 2.29 -1.50
C ARG A 338 -22.33 2.53 -0.01
N LEU A 339 -21.14 2.28 0.50
CA LEU A 339 -20.76 2.56 1.89
C LEU A 339 -20.32 4.02 2.11
N GLY A 340 -20.21 4.81 1.04
CA GLY A 340 -19.81 6.21 1.06
C GLY A 340 -18.29 6.44 1.11
N CYS A 341 -17.52 5.45 0.71
CA CYS A 341 -16.11 5.63 0.39
C CYS A 341 -15.93 6.25 -1.01
N ILE A 342 -14.76 6.76 -1.28
CA ILE A 342 -14.42 7.45 -2.53
C ILE A 342 -13.29 6.67 -3.23
N PRO A 343 -13.53 6.02 -4.37
CA PRO A 343 -12.46 5.45 -5.19
C PRO A 343 -11.41 6.50 -5.53
N TYR A 344 -10.12 6.21 -5.31
CA TYR A 344 -9.10 7.25 -5.37
C TYR A 344 -7.91 6.89 -6.25
N TYR A 345 -7.26 5.75 -6.00
CA TYR A 345 -6.15 5.28 -6.83
C TYR A 345 -6.25 3.80 -7.17
N PHE A 346 -5.96 3.52 -8.44
CA PHE A 346 -5.59 2.22 -8.95
C PHE A 346 -4.09 2.28 -9.28
N PHE A 347 -3.27 1.61 -8.49
CA PHE A 347 -1.83 1.60 -8.69
C PHE A 347 -1.39 0.40 -9.53
N VAL A 348 -0.26 0.54 -10.19
CA VAL A 348 0.54 -0.59 -10.66
C VAL A 348 1.33 -1.12 -9.47
N GLU A 349 1.50 -2.44 -9.38
CA GLU A 349 2.31 -3.06 -8.33
C GLU A 349 3.76 -2.61 -8.41
N ARG A 350 4.39 -2.45 -7.24
CA ARG A 350 5.76 -1.96 -7.12
C ARG A 350 6.78 -3.01 -7.52
N ASP A 351 7.89 -2.54 -8.06
CA ASP A 351 9.04 -3.28 -8.57
C ASP A 351 9.97 -3.85 -7.48
N THR A 352 9.42 -4.37 -6.39
CA THR A 352 10.18 -4.90 -5.23
C THR A 352 9.50 -6.09 -4.56
N GLY A 353 10.23 -6.87 -3.78
CA GLY A 353 9.69 -8.05 -3.10
C GLY A 353 9.35 -9.17 -4.07
N ALA A 354 8.19 -9.80 -3.89
CA ALA A 354 7.71 -10.89 -4.74
C ALA A 354 7.20 -10.39 -6.12
N ARG A 355 7.90 -9.43 -6.73
CA ARG A 355 7.53 -8.77 -7.96
C ARG A 355 7.08 -9.76 -9.04
N GLY A 356 7.91 -10.73 -9.40
CA GLY A 356 7.62 -11.69 -10.48
C GLY A 356 6.35 -12.50 -10.27
N TYR A 357 5.88 -12.63 -9.03
CA TYR A 357 4.62 -13.30 -8.71
C TYR A 357 3.41 -12.39 -8.92
N PHE A 358 3.51 -11.11 -8.61
CA PHE A 358 2.39 -10.17 -8.57
C PHE A 358 2.29 -9.20 -9.75
N GLU A 359 3.38 -8.97 -10.47
CA GLU A 359 3.42 -7.97 -11.54
C GLU A 359 2.53 -8.34 -12.74
N THR A 360 1.98 -7.31 -13.37
CA THR A 360 1.15 -7.41 -14.57
C THR A 360 1.66 -6.39 -15.59
N PRO A 361 1.77 -6.74 -16.89
CA PRO A 361 2.18 -5.81 -17.93
C PRO A 361 1.32 -4.54 -17.96
N LEU A 362 1.95 -3.38 -18.20
CA LEU A 362 1.28 -2.07 -18.15
C LEU A 362 0.09 -1.94 -19.08
N HIS A 363 0.16 -2.56 -20.27
CA HIS A 363 -0.97 -2.55 -21.22
C HIS A 363 -2.17 -3.35 -20.69
N GLU A 364 -1.90 -4.44 -19.96
CA GLU A 364 -2.92 -5.26 -19.33
C GLU A 364 -3.50 -4.57 -18.07
N CYS A 365 -2.64 -3.90 -17.28
CA CYS A 365 -3.11 -3.03 -16.20
C CYS A 365 -4.10 -1.98 -16.72
N HIS A 366 -3.80 -1.36 -17.86
CA HIS A 366 -4.68 -0.38 -18.46
C HIS A 366 -5.97 -1.03 -19.01
N ARG A 367 -5.91 -2.22 -19.60
CA ARG A 367 -7.09 -2.96 -20.06
C ARG A 367 -8.05 -3.23 -18.90
N ILE A 368 -7.54 -3.82 -17.81
CA ILE A 368 -8.34 -4.15 -16.61
C ILE A 368 -8.96 -2.88 -16.02
N TYR A 369 -8.17 -1.82 -15.84
CA TYR A 369 -8.67 -0.54 -15.35
C TYR A 369 -9.81 0.01 -16.21
N ARG A 370 -9.64 0.04 -17.54
CA ARG A 370 -10.61 0.58 -18.49
C ARG A 370 -11.91 -0.23 -18.47
N GLU A 371 -11.82 -1.55 -18.46
CA GLU A 371 -12.98 -2.44 -18.44
C GLU A 371 -13.75 -2.34 -17.11
N ALA A 372 -13.05 -2.24 -15.97
CA ALA A 372 -13.68 -1.96 -14.68
C ALA A 372 -14.36 -0.58 -14.65
N TYR A 373 -13.69 0.44 -15.17
CA TYR A 373 -14.20 1.82 -15.22
C TYR A 373 -15.48 1.94 -16.05
N GLN A 374 -15.65 1.12 -17.11
CA GLN A 374 -16.85 1.07 -17.93
C GLN A 374 -18.07 0.51 -17.20
N GLN A 375 -17.86 -0.33 -16.17
CA GLN A 375 -18.92 -1.04 -15.43
C GLN A 375 -19.46 -0.25 -14.24
N VAL A 376 -18.92 0.93 -13.96
CA VAL A 376 -19.29 1.70 -12.77
C VAL A 376 -19.98 3.03 -13.12
N SER A 377 -20.79 3.53 -12.20
CA SER A 377 -21.47 4.83 -12.34
C SER A 377 -20.51 6.02 -12.23
N GLY A 378 -20.94 7.20 -12.69
CA GLY A 378 -20.12 8.42 -12.67
C GLY A 378 -19.55 8.78 -11.30
N ILE A 379 -20.28 8.49 -10.21
CA ILE A 379 -19.79 8.79 -8.85
C ILE A 379 -18.66 7.85 -8.41
N ALA A 380 -18.58 6.65 -8.95
CA ALA A 380 -17.47 5.73 -8.71
C ALA A 380 -16.25 6.01 -9.62
N ARG A 381 -16.43 6.80 -10.69
CA ARG A 381 -15.39 7.17 -11.66
C ARG A 381 -14.45 8.28 -11.17
N THR A 382 -14.18 8.33 -9.87
CA THR A 382 -13.23 9.27 -9.27
C THR A 382 -11.83 8.69 -9.14
N VAL A 383 -11.68 7.39 -9.40
CA VAL A 383 -10.40 6.67 -9.34
C VAL A 383 -9.44 7.13 -10.44
N ARG A 384 -8.18 7.24 -10.11
CA ARG A 384 -7.07 7.60 -11.02
C ARG A 384 -6.14 6.41 -11.17
N GLY A 385 -5.83 6.07 -12.40
CA GLY A 385 -4.91 4.96 -12.69
C GLY A 385 -5.06 4.40 -14.11
N PRO A 386 -4.26 3.39 -14.43
CA PRO A 386 -3.17 2.82 -13.62
C PRO A 386 -2.05 3.82 -13.36
N SER A 387 -1.54 3.88 -12.13
CA SER A 387 -0.48 4.83 -11.80
C SER A 387 0.71 4.18 -11.07
N MET A 388 1.91 4.62 -11.42
CA MET A 388 3.18 4.20 -10.85
C MET A 388 3.79 5.34 -10.03
N SER A 389 4.26 5.06 -8.81
CA SER A 389 5.07 6.01 -8.05
C SER A 389 6.54 5.82 -8.41
N ALA A 390 6.92 6.24 -9.62
CA ALA A 390 8.26 6.12 -10.17
C ALA A 390 9.24 7.20 -9.63
N PHE A 391 10.51 7.10 -10.02
CA PHE A 391 11.55 8.03 -9.58
C PHE A 391 11.22 9.50 -9.88
N PRO A 392 10.82 9.90 -11.12
CA PRO A 392 10.53 11.30 -11.41
C PRO A 392 9.26 11.81 -10.73
N GLY A 393 8.24 10.96 -10.64
CA GLY A 393 6.91 11.37 -10.19
C GLY A 393 5.91 10.24 -10.18
N LYS A 394 4.63 10.61 -10.13
CA LYS A 394 3.52 9.67 -10.24
C LYS A 394 3.06 9.62 -11.70
N VAL A 395 3.47 8.57 -12.41
CA VAL A 395 3.15 8.33 -13.82
C VAL A 395 1.79 7.67 -13.93
N HIS A 396 0.96 8.14 -14.84
CA HIS A 396 -0.35 7.61 -15.17
C HIS A 396 -0.33 7.05 -16.59
N VAL A 397 -0.79 5.82 -16.76
CA VAL A 397 -0.97 5.18 -18.07
C VAL A 397 -2.35 5.54 -18.61
N LEU A 398 -2.38 6.43 -19.58
CA LEU A 398 -3.63 6.89 -20.22
C LEU A 398 -4.16 5.90 -21.27
N GLY A 399 -3.26 5.13 -21.87
CA GLY A 399 -3.66 4.15 -22.88
C GLY A 399 -2.51 3.66 -23.74
N VAL A 400 -2.89 2.84 -24.71
CA VAL A 400 -2.03 2.38 -25.79
C VAL A 400 -2.71 2.72 -27.11
N GLN A 401 -2.00 3.39 -28.01
CA GLN A 401 -2.51 3.81 -29.32
C GLN A 401 -1.40 3.75 -30.37
N GLU A 402 -1.78 3.87 -31.63
CA GLU A 402 -0.86 4.08 -32.75
C GLU A 402 -0.57 5.60 -32.87
N VAL A 403 0.68 5.99 -32.78
CA VAL A 403 1.17 7.36 -32.85
C VAL A 403 2.25 7.43 -33.92
N GLY A 404 1.98 8.18 -35.00
CA GLY A 404 2.94 8.30 -36.11
C GLY A 404 3.24 6.98 -36.86
N GLY A 405 2.37 5.98 -36.77
CA GLY A 405 2.55 4.67 -37.39
C GLY A 405 3.23 3.64 -36.46
N GLU A 406 3.54 4.01 -35.23
CA GLU A 406 4.12 3.13 -34.22
C GLU A 406 3.17 2.96 -33.04
N LYS A 407 3.07 1.75 -32.51
CA LYS A 407 2.31 1.48 -31.28
C LYS A 407 3.05 2.07 -30.09
N ALA A 408 2.35 2.85 -29.26
CA ALA A 408 2.94 3.58 -28.13
C ALA A 408 2.04 3.58 -26.91
N PHE A 409 2.67 3.67 -25.73
CA PHE A 409 1.99 4.09 -24.51
C PHE A 409 1.77 5.60 -24.52
N ILE A 410 0.60 6.04 -24.07
CA ILE A 410 0.29 7.43 -23.77
C ILE A 410 0.33 7.58 -22.25
N LEU A 411 1.18 8.48 -21.79
CA LEU A 411 1.48 8.69 -20.38
C LEU A 411 1.31 10.16 -19.99
N GLU A 412 1.13 10.41 -18.70
CA GLU A 412 1.23 11.75 -18.10
C GLU A 412 1.76 11.66 -16.67
N TYR A 413 2.28 12.74 -16.12
CA TYR A 413 2.52 12.84 -14.70
C TYR A 413 1.28 13.38 -13.97
N LEU A 414 0.75 12.63 -12.99
CA LEU A 414 -0.23 13.13 -12.03
C LEU A 414 0.42 14.06 -10.99
N GLN A 415 1.66 13.79 -10.64
CA GLN A 415 2.54 14.57 -9.78
C GLN A 415 3.98 14.36 -10.26
N CYS A 416 4.78 15.40 -10.27
CA CYS A 416 6.19 15.35 -10.64
C CYS A 416 6.98 16.35 -9.80
N ARG A 417 8.26 16.08 -9.54
CA ARG A 417 9.17 17.04 -8.90
C ARG A 417 9.35 18.30 -9.75
N ARG A 418 9.30 18.14 -11.07
CA ARG A 418 9.24 19.23 -12.05
C ARG A 418 7.76 19.53 -12.35
N GLY A 419 7.25 20.59 -11.70
CA GLY A 419 5.83 20.97 -11.79
C GLY A 419 5.36 21.23 -13.23
N GLU A 420 6.26 21.74 -14.09
CA GLU A 420 5.95 22.02 -15.49
C GLU A 420 5.66 20.77 -16.34
N LEU A 421 6.06 19.58 -15.89
CA LEU A 421 5.77 18.32 -16.60
C LEU A 421 4.41 17.72 -16.21
N VAL A 422 3.78 18.24 -15.17
CA VAL A 422 2.50 17.70 -14.65
C VAL A 422 1.39 17.90 -15.69
N ARG A 423 0.62 16.84 -15.94
CA ARG A 423 -0.54 16.82 -16.86
C ARG A 423 -0.20 17.10 -18.34
N GLN A 424 1.07 17.02 -18.71
CA GLN A 424 1.49 17.00 -20.11
C GLN A 424 1.52 15.56 -20.60
N PRO A 425 0.81 15.22 -21.69
CA PRO A 425 0.93 13.91 -22.32
C PRO A 425 2.30 13.70 -22.95
N PHE A 426 2.89 12.53 -22.77
CA PHE A 426 4.11 12.10 -23.41
C PHE A 426 4.00 10.64 -23.83
N PHE A 427 4.90 10.17 -24.70
CA PHE A 427 4.80 8.88 -25.33
C PHE A 427 6.02 8.01 -25.04
N ALA A 428 5.75 6.72 -24.82
CA ALA A 428 6.77 5.69 -24.74
C ALA A 428 6.58 4.65 -25.85
N LYS A 429 7.65 4.07 -26.31
CA LYS A 429 7.58 2.89 -27.20
C LYS A 429 6.79 1.80 -26.51
N PHE A 430 6.00 1.08 -27.30
CA PHE A 430 5.21 -0.03 -26.77
C PHE A 430 6.13 -1.23 -26.52
N ASP A 431 6.18 -1.67 -25.27
CA ASP A 431 6.78 -2.93 -24.85
C ASP A 431 5.67 -3.78 -24.19
N PRO A 432 5.31 -4.96 -24.76
CA PRO A 432 4.27 -5.81 -24.20
C PRO A 432 4.64 -6.43 -22.84
N GLU A 433 5.93 -6.49 -22.50
CA GLU A 433 6.43 -7.11 -21.27
C GLU A 433 6.68 -6.08 -20.16
N ALA A 434 6.68 -4.77 -20.48
CA ALA A 434 6.96 -3.73 -19.51
C ALA A 434 5.92 -3.72 -18.39
N THR A 435 6.41 -3.83 -17.14
CA THR A 435 5.60 -3.82 -15.92
C THR A 435 5.83 -2.56 -15.07
N TRP A 436 6.89 -1.78 -15.37
CA TRP A 436 7.24 -0.57 -14.64
C TRP A 436 7.83 0.52 -15.55
N PHE A 437 7.82 1.77 -15.06
CA PHE A 437 8.21 2.96 -15.84
C PHE A 437 9.65 2.96 -16.34
N ASP A 438 10.59 2.46 -15.56
CA ASP A 438 12.02 2.43 -15.91
C ASP A 438 12.39 1.45 -17.05
N GLN A 439 11.47 0.56 -17.41
CA GLN A 439 11.57 -0.35 -18.55
C GLN A 439 11.12 0.31 -19.87
N LEU A 440 10.53 1.50 -19.80
CA LEU A 440 9.99 2.20 -20.96
C LEU A 440 11.03 3.13 -21.56
N GLU A 441 11.03 3.23 -22.89
CA GLU A 441 11.83 4.16 -23.67
C GLU A 441 10.97 5.29 -24.27
N PRO A 442 11.49 6.53 -24.39
CA PRO A 442 10.75 7.58 -25.07
C PRO A 442 10.48 7.20 -26.53
N LEU A 443 9.29 7.56 -27.04
CA LEU A 443 8.92 7.31 -28.44
C LEU A 443 9.76 8.17 -29.39
N THR A 444 9.96 9.44 -29.04
CA THR A 444 10.71 10.42 -29.82
C THR A 444 11.65 11.23 -28.93
N GLU A 445 12.57 12.00 -29.56
CA GLU A 445 13.43 12.94 -28.82
C GLU A 445 12.65 14.00 -28.03
N ARG A 446 11.41 14.32 -28.43
CA ARG A 446 10.53 15.25 -27.70
C ARG A 446 10.03 14.68 -26.39
N ASP A 447 9.96 13.36 -26.30
CA ASP A 447 9.49 12.65 -25.11
C ASP A 447 10.63 12.41 -24.10
N ALA A 448 11.90 12.49 -24.54
CA ALA A 448 13.07 12.21 -23.72
C ALA A 448 13.12 13.02 -22.38
N PRO A 449 12.71 14.30 -22.32
CA PRO A 449 12.69 15.06 -21.06
C PRO A 449 11.78 14.49 -19.97
N PHE A 450 10.83 13.62 -20.32
CA PHE A 450 9.96 12.93 -19.37
C PHE A 450 10.58 11.65 -18.76
N PHE A 451 11.76 11.24 -19.24
CA PHE A 451 12.45 10.02 -18.79
C PHE A 451 13.83 10.36 -18.19
N PRO A 452 13.90 11.16 -17.11
CA PRO A 452 15.19 11.49 -16.49
C PRO A 452 15.85 10.25 -15.90
N GLY A 453 17.09 9.98 -16.29
CA GLY A 453 17.89 8.86 -15.82
C GLY A 453 18.67 9.15 -14.51
N SER A 454 18.72 10.42 -14.09
CA SER A 454 19.48 10.84 -12.92
C SER A 454 18.80 11.96 -12.12
N TRP A 455 19.28 12.15 -10.89
CA TRP A 455 18.81 13.26 -10.04
C TRP A 455 19.10 14.62 -10.66
N SER A 456 20.29 14.81 -11.22
CA SER A 456 20.68 16.08 -11.87
C SER A 456 19.85 16.40 -13.11
N GLU A 457 19.49 15.39 -13.90
CA GLU A 457 18.56 15.57 -15.03
C GLU A 457 17.15 15.93 -14.55
N LEU A 458 16.71 15.35 -13.44
CA LEU A 458 15.39 15.60 -12.89
C LEU A 458 15.26 16.99 -12.27
N THR A 459 16.26 17.45 -11.49
CA THR A 459 16.18 18.69 -10.69
C THR A 459 16.93 19.86 -11.30
N GLY A 460 17.85 19.61 -12.23
CA GLY A 460 18.81 20.62 -12.73
C GLY A 460 19.91 20.97 -11.73
N GLU A 461 19.97 20.32 -10.58
CA GLU A 461 21.00 20.51 -9.56
C GLU A 461 22.23 19.65 -9.88
N ALA A 462 23.42 20.20 -9.68
CA ALA A 462 24.66 19.42 -9.83
C ALA A 462 24.68 18.27 -8.82
N ALA A 463 25.21 17.13 -9.22
CA ALA A 463 25.28 15.90 -8.42
C ALA A 463 26.20 16.02 -7.18
N GLY A 464 25.93 16.97 -6.29
CA GLY A 464 26.76 17.28 -5.12
C GLY A 464 25.96 17.67 -3.88
N THR A 465 24.66 17.87 -4.00
CA THR A 465 23.79 18.33 -2.89
C THR A 465 22.95 17.23 -2.23
N VAL A 466 23.02 16.00 -2.70
CA VAL A 466 22.40 14.87 -2.01
C VAL A 466 23.47 14.17 -1.19
N PRO A 467 23.35 14.08 0.14
CA PRO A 467 24.29 13.27 0.92
C PRO A 467 24.22 11.83 0.39
N LEU A 468 25.31 11.41 -0.27
CA LEU A 468 25.55 10.01 -0.57
C LEU A 468 25.69 9.29 0.78
N ILE A 469 24.65 8.65 1.24
CA ILE A 469 24.80 7.54 2.18
C ILE A 469 25.12 6.33 1.31
N ILE A 470 26.39 6.15 1.17
CA ILE A 470 27.27 5.07 0.75
C ILE A 470 26.52 3.78 0.41
N ALA A 471 26.64 3.39 -0.86
CA ALA A 471 26.72 1.98 -1.20
C ALA A 471 27.93 1.44 -0.43
N VAL A 472 27.73 0.58 0.53
CA VAL A 472 28.80 -0.25 1.07
C VAL A 472 29.00 -1.35 0.06
N ASP A 473 30.23 -1.44 -0.44
CA ASP A 473 30.76 -2.51 -1.29
C ASP A 473 30.44 -3.91 -0.78
#